data_e015c84f66a8b8da3ff20ec85837e4d1
#
_entry.id   e015c84f66a8b8da3ff20ec85837e4d1
#
_cell.length_a   1.000
_cell.length_b   1.000
_cell.length_c   1.000
_cell.angle_alpha   90.00
_cell.angle_beta   90.00
_cell.angle_gamma   90.00
#
_symmetry.space_group_name_H-M   'P 1'
#
loop_
_entity.id
_entity.type
_entity.pdbx_description
1 polymer ?
#
loop_
_entity_poly.entity_id
_entity_poly.type
_entity_poly.pdbx_seq_one_letter_code
_entity_poly.pdbx_strand_id
1 'polypeptide(L)'
;GFKLARRIVRSPALAPHVRRETLPGPGVQSDADLIADIRARAETIYHPVGTCRMGLDDRSVVDPAGKVRGVNGLRVIDASIMPQIIAGNTNAPVMMLAENIARMMLDPSA
;
A
#
# COMPACT_ATOMS: atom_id res chain seq x y z
N GLY A 1 5.99 13.14 7.93
CA GLY A 1 5.77 13.32 6.47
C GLY A 1 5.39 14.74 6.12
N PHE A 2 4.32 15.28 6.71
CA PHE A 2 3.76 16.58 6.35
C PHE A 2 4.76 17.75 6.45
N LYS A 3 5.44 17.88 7.60
CA LYS A 3 6.48 18.92 7.80
C LYS A 3 7.65 18.77 6.84
N LEU A 4 8.00 17.53 6.47
CA LEU A 4 9.04 17.26 5.48
C LEU A 4 8.61 17.74 4.09
N ALA A 5 7.38 17.44 3.67
CA ALA A 5 6.83 17.91 2.40
C ALA A 5 6.86 19.46 2.30
N ARG A 6 6.40 20.17 3.35
CA ARG A 6 6.50 21.63 3.41
C ARG A 6 7.94 22.15 3.27
N ARG A 7 8.89 21.48 3.92
CA ARG A 7 10.31 21.85 3.85
C ARG A 7 10.86 21.65 2.42
N ILE A 8 10.46 20.57 1.75
CA ILE A 8 10.86 20.28 0.37
C ILE A 8 10.32 21.36 -0.58
N VAL A 9 9.02 21.65 -0.53
CA VAL A 9 8.38 22.65 -1.41
C VAL A 9 8.92 24.09 -1.18
N ARG A 10 9.41 24.38 0.03
CA ARG A 10 10.03 25.67 0.38
C ARG A 10 11.53 25.74 0.09
N SER A 11 12.13 24.68 -0.45
CA SER A 11 13.54 24.69 -0.84
C SER A 11 13.80 25.74 -1.94
N PRO A 12 15.01 26.31 -2.02
CA PRO A 12 15.34 27.31 -3.05
C PRO A 12 15.06 26.88 -4.48
N ALA A 13 15.19 25.58 -4.76
CA ALA A 13 14.94 25.02 -6.09
C ALA A 13 13.45 24.98 -6.45
N LEU A 14 12.55 24.75 -5.47
CA LEU A 14 11.12 24.58 -5.71
C LEU A 14 10.29 25.82 -5.38
N ALA A 15 10.72 26.64 -4.42
CA ALA A 15 9.97 27.82 -3.97
C ALA A 15 9.55 28.77 -5.11
N PRO A 16 10.36 29.05 -6.16
CA PRO A 16 9.94 29.89 -7.28
C PRO A 16 8.76 29.33 -8.08
N HIS A 17 8.53 28.03 -8.02
CA HIS A 17 7.45 27.34 -8.75
C HIS A 17 6.19 27.17 -7.90
N VAL A 18 6.22 27.50 -6.60
CA VAL A 18 5.11 27.34 -5.67
C VAL A 18 4.40 28.67 -5.47
N ARG A 19 3.20 28.79 -5.99
CA ARG A 19 2.40 29.99 -5.82
C ARG A 19 1.84 30.14 -4.40
N ARG A 20 1.23 29.06 -3.89
CA ARG A 20 0.65 29.02 -2.54
C ARG A 20 0.41 27.60 -2.09
N GLU A 21 0.40 27.37 -0.78
CA GLU A 21 -0.15 26.16 -0.18
C GLU A 21 -1.67 26.29 -0.12
N THR A 22 -2.40 25.31 -0.69
CA THR A 22 -3.86 25.29 -0.69
C THR A 22 -4.42 24.49 0.45
N LEU A 23 -3.82 23.35 0.75
CA LEU A 23 -4.23 22.43 1.82
C LEU A 23 -3.01 21.94 2.61
N PRO A 24 -3.09 21.95 3.94
CA PRO A 24 -4.14 22.49 4.80
C PRO A 24 -4.21 24.02 4.79
N GLY A 25 -3.26 24.68 4.16
CA GLY A 25 -3.16 26.12 4.07
C GLY A 25 -2.28 26.75 5.16
N PRO A 26 -1.94 28.05 4.99
CA PRO A 26 -0.97 28.73 5.84
C PRO A 26 -1.44 28.94 7.30
N GLY A 27 -2.74 28.82 7.58
CA GLY A 27 -3.29 28.93 8.93
C GLY A 27 -3.02 27.71 9.82
N VAL A 28 -2.71 26.55 9.25
CA VAL A 28 -2.48 25.30 9.98
C VAL A 28 -0.98 25.11 10.22
N GLN A 29 -0.48 25.52 11.39
CA GLN A 29 0.96 25.54 11.66
C GLN A 29 1.37 24.66 12.85
N SER A 30 0.55 24.63 13.93
CA SER A 30 0.88 23.85 15.12
C SER A 30 0.74 22.35 14.86
N ASP A 31 1.42 21.53 15.66
CA ASP A 31 1.28 20.08 15.60
C ASP A 31 -0.14 19.62 15.89
N ALA A 32 -0.83 20.30 16.80
CA ALA A 32 -2.22 20.03 17.14
C ALA A 32 -3.14 20.28 15.93
N ASP A 33 -2.98 21.42 15.25
CA ASP A 33 -3.77 21.77 14.08
C ASP A 33 -3.48 20.81 12.90
N LEU A 34 -2.20 20.46 12.69
CA LEU A 34 -1.82 19.47 11.68
C LEU A 34 -2.43 18.09 11.94
N ILE A 35 -2.44 17.64 13.20
CA ILE A 35 -3.06 16.38 13.58
C ILE A 35 -4.58 16.44 13.36
N ALA A 36 -5.22 17.53 13.73
CA ALA A 36 -6.65 17.73 13.52
C ALA A 36 -7.01 17.70 12.02
N ASP A 37 -6.23 18.41 11.19
CA ASP A 37 -6.38 18.43 9.75
C ASP A 37 -6.18 17.06 9.11
N ILE A 38 -5.13 16.32 9.50
CA ILE A 38 -4.87 14.95 9.04
C ILE A 38 -6.06 14.04 9.37
N ARG A 39 -6.56 14.09 10.61
CA ARG A 39 -7.72 13.27 11.02
C ARG A 39 -8.99 13.59 10.23
N ALA A 40 -9.18 14.85 9.87
CA ALA A 40 -10.36 15.29 9.12
C ALA A 40 -10.30 14.94 7.64
N ARG A 41 -9.10 14.81 7.05
CA ARG A 41 -8.92 14.70 5.60
C ARG A 41 -8.11 13.50 5.12
N ALA A 42 -7.58 12.67 6.03
CA ALA A 42 -6.81 11.49 5.63
C ALA A 42 -7.69 10.53 4.84
N GLU A 43 -7.20 10.14 3.70
CA GLU A 43 -7.83 9.16 2.81
C GLU A 43 -6.86 8.03 2.48
N THR A 44 -7.40 6.93 1.99
CA THR A 44 -6.58 5.85 1.43
C THR A 44 -5.87 6.30 0.16
N ILE A 45 -4.67 5.77 -0.10
CA ILE A 45 -3.98 5.95 -1.38
C ILE A 45 -4.33 4.85 -2.39
N TYR A 46 -5.45 4.14 -2.15
CA TYR A 46 -6.00 3.13 -3.05
C TYR A 46 -5.06 1.92 -3.31
N HIS A 47 -4.33 1.51 -2.28
CA HIS A 47 -3.50 0.29 -2.30
C HIS A 47 -4.00 -0.75 -1.28
N PRO A 48 -5.26 -1.26 -1.42
CA PRO A 48 -5.79 -2.26 -0.49
C PRO A 48 -5.08 -3.59 -0.68
N VAL A 49 -4.84 -4.28 0.44
CA VAL A 49 -4.24 -5.63 0.47
C VAL A 49 -4.91 -6.47 1.57
N GLY A 50 -4.70 -7.79 1.56
CA GLY A 50 -4.97 -8.66 2.71
C GLY A 50 -6.37 -9.23 2.83
N THR A 51 -7.31 -8.93 1.92
CA THR A 51 -8.68 -9.48 1.98
C THR A 51 -8.75 -10.98 1.70
N CYS A 52 -7.78 -11.53 0.96
CA CYS A 52 -7.56 -12.97 0.77
C CYS A 52 -6.20 -13.40 1.31
N ARG A 53 -5.83 -12.89 2.49
CA ARG A 53 -4.51 -13.04 3.10
C ARG A 53 -3.95 -14.46 2.98
N MET A 54 -2.72 -14.57 2.46
CA MET A 54 -1.99 -15.83 2.50
C MET A 54 -1.42 -16.12 3.90
N GLY A 55 -1.26 -17.39 4.22
CA GLY A 55 -0.64 -17.81 5.46
C GLY A 55 -0.71 -19.32 5.68
N LEU A 56 -0.08 -19.75 6.78
CA LEU A 56 -0.09 -21.16 7.22
C LEU A 56 -1.13 -21.43 8.31
N ASP A 57 -1.72 -20.37 8.88
CA ASP A 57 -2.72 -20.46 9.95
C ASP A 57 -4.14 -20.61 9.41
N ASP A 58 -5.06 -21.09 10.27
CA ASP A 58 -6.45 -21.39 9.91
C ASP A 58 -7.28 -20.14 9.53
N ARG A 59 -6.79 -18.95 9.82
CA ARG A 59 -7.43 -17.68 9.47
C ARG A 59 -6.99 -17.16 8.10
N SER A 60 -6.02 -17.79 7.44
CA SER A 60 -5.62 -17.44 6.08
C SER A 60 -6.63 -17.96 5.06
N VAL A 61 -6.92 -17.14 4.05
CA VAL A 61 -7.85 -17.51 2.96
C VAL A 61 -7.17 -18.40 1.94
N VAL A 62 -5.89 -18.10 1.64
CA VAL A 62 -5.08 -18.89 0.72
C VAL A 62 -3.80 -19.37 1.39
N ASP A 63 -3.23 -20.46 0.86
CA ASP A 63 -1.89 -20.94 1.22
C ASP A 63 -0.80 -20.07 0.52
N PRO A 64 0.51 -20.26 0.83
CA PRO A 64 1.58 -19.53 0.17
C PRO A 64 1.68 -19.73 -1.35
N ALA A 65 1.04 -20.77 -1.91
CA ALA A 65 0.92 -21.00 -3.34
C ALA A 65 -0.35 -20.39 -3.95
N GLY A 66 -1.07 -19.55 -3.19
CA GLY A 66 -2.29 -18.88 -3.63
C GLY A 66 -3.52 -19.78 -3.71
N LYS A 67 -3.46 -21.05 -3.26
CA LYS A 67 -4.61 -21.98 -3.31
C LYS A 67 -5.64 -21.60 -2.24
N VAL A 68 -6.90 -21.50 -2.63
CA VAL A 68 -8.00 -21.20 -1.71
C VAL A 68 -8.27 -22.40 -0.80
N ARG A 69 -8.29 -22.17 0.51
CA ARG A 69 -8.57 -23.22 1.49
C ARG A 69 -10.02 -23.69 1.37
N GLY A 70 -10.21 -25.00 1.38
CA GLY A 70 -11.54 -25.62 1.28
C GLY A 70 -12.15 -25.64 -0.13
N VAL A 71 -11.46 -25.11 -1.14
CA VAL A 71 -11.93 -25.13 -2.54
C VAL A 71 -10.84 -25.71 -3.44
N ASN A 72 -11.17 -26.81 -4.13
CA ASN A 72 -10.23 -27.45 -5.04
C ASN A 72 -10.15 -26.68 -6.37
N GLY A 73 -8.93 -26.56 -6.93
CA GLY A 73 -8.69 -25.99 -8.24
C GLY A 73 -8.79 -24.47 -8.34
N LEU A 74 -9.00 -23.75 -7.22
CA LEU A 74 -9.10 -22.30 -7.19
C LEU A 74 -7.86 -21.66 -6.56
N ARG A 75 -7.38 -20.57 -7.16
CA ARG A 75 -6.32 -19.71 -6.64
C ARG A 75 -6.73 -18.24 -6.66
N VAL A 76 -6.18 -17.46 -5.76
CA VAL A 76 -6.19 -15.99 -5.79
C VAL A 76 -4.75 -15.51 -5.89
N ILE A 77 -4.47 -14.64 -6.88
CA ILE A 77 -3.11 -14.19 -7.19
C ILE A 77 -3.16 -12.70 -7.54
N ASP A 78 -3.39 -11.88 -6.52
CA ASP A 78 -3.41 -10.42 -6.62
C ASP A 78 -2.98 -9.79 -5.30
N ALA A 79 -3.11 -8.47 -5.13
CA ALA A 79 -2.73 -7.75 -3.91
C ALA A 79 -3.47 -8.26 -2.66
N SER A 80 -4.66 -8.87 -2.82
CA SER A 80 -5.45 -9.34 -1.68
C SER A 80 -4.78 -10.46 -0.89
N ILE A 81 -3.86 -11.23 -1.53
CA ILE A 81 -3.12 -12.31 -0.84
C ILE A 81 -2.00 -11.80 0.07
N MET A 82 -1.55 -10.55 -0.09
CA MET A 82 -0.49 -9.99 0.76
C MET A 82 -0.93 -9.97 2.24
N PRO A 83 -0.16 -10.55 3.18
CA PRO A 83 -0.55 -10.60 4.59
C PRO A 83 -0.48 -9.24 5.27
N GLN A 84 0.33 -8.32 4.76
CA GLN A 84 0.52 -6.97 5.27
C GLN A 84 0.75 -5.99 4.13
N ILE A 85 0.37 -4.72 4.36
CA ILE A 85 0.71 -3.65 3.43
C ILE A 85 2.21 -3.36 3.48
N ILE A 86 2.81 -3.18 2.32
CA ILE A 86 4.22 -2.83 2.20
C ILE A 86 4.44 -1.32 2.34
N ALA A 87 5.69 -0.91 2.55
CA ALA A 87 6.08 0.51 2.68
C ALA A 87 6.22 1.25 1.33
N GLY A 88 5.58 0.76 0.28
CA GLY A 88 5.65 1.35 -1.07
C GLY A 88 4.45 0.99 -1.92
N ASN A 89 4.49 1.36 -3.20
CA ASN A 89 3.44 1.04 -4.16
C ASN A 89 3.33 -0.46 -4.38
N THR A 90 2.10 -0.96 -4.48
CA THR A 90 1.80 -2.39 -4.53
C THR A 90 2.01 -3.05 -5.89
N ASN A 91 2.15 -2.28 -6.98
CA ASN A 91 2.22 -2.82 -8.34
C ASN A 91 3.38 -3.81 -8.56
N ALA A 92 4.62 -3.41 -8.24
CA ALA A 92 5.77 -4.28 -8.43
C ALA A 92 5.72 -5.56 -7.57
N PRO A 93 5.38 -5.51 -6.27
CA PRO A 93 5.16 -6.72 -5.46
C PRO A 93 4.04 -7.62 -5.97
N VAL A 94 2.94 -7.07 -6.49
CA VAL A 94 1.85 -7.89 -7.08
C VAL A 94 2.35 -8.64 -8.30
N MET A 95 3.07 -7.99 -9.20
CA MET A 95 3.67 -8.65 -10.36
C MET A 95 4.65 -9.77 -9.96
N MET A 96 5.50 -9.49 -8.95
CA MET A 96 6.43 -10.49 -8.41
C MET A 96 5.71 -11.70 -7.82
N LEU A 97 4.65 -11.47 -7.03
CA LEU A 97 3.82 -12.56 -6.46
C LEU A 97 3.16 -13.38 -7.57
N ALA A 98 2.59 -12.71 -8.57
CA ALA A 98 1.92 -13.38 -9.69
C ALA A 98 2.91 -14.24 -10.49
N GLU A 99 4.09 -13.71 -10.79
CA GLU A 99 5.13 -14.44 -11.52
C GLU A 99 5.62 -15.67 -10.73
N ASN A 100 5.90 -15.51 -9.44
CA ASN A 100 6.35 -16.63 -8.60
C ASN A 100 5.30 -17.73 -8.51
N ILE A 101 4.03 -17.38 -8.28
CA ILE A 101 2.97 -18.38 -8.19
C ILE A 101 2.75 -19.05 -9.57
N ALA A 102 2.83 -18.29 -10.65
CA ALA A 102 2.76 -18.87 -12.00
C ALA A 102 3.88 -19.89 -12.26
N ARG A 103 5.11 -19.59 -11.83
CA ARG A 103 6.23 -20.56 -11.90
C ARG A 103 5.95 -21.82 -11.10
N MET A 104 5.47 -21.70 -9.85
CA MET A 104 5.08 -22.85 -9.03
C MET A 104 3.94 -23.68 -9.66
N MET A 105 3.10 -23.07 -10.50
CA MET A 105 2.04 -23.80 -11.21
C MET A 105 2.58 -24.58 -12.42
N LEU A 106 3.59 -24.04 -13.10
CA LEU A 106 4.21 -24.65 -14.29
C LEU A 106 5.27 -25.68 -13.89
N ASP A 107 5.97 -25.46 -12.80
CA ASP A 107 6.97 -26.37 -12.25
C ASP A 107 6.74 -26.59 -10.74
N PRO A 108 5.97 -27.63 -10.38
CA PRO A 108 5.70 -27.95 -8.98
C PRO A 108 6.93 -28.34 -8.15
N SER A 109 8.09 -28.50 -8.78
CA SER A 109 9.37 -28.82 -8.13
C SER A 109 10.24 -27.59 -7.84
N ALA A 110 9.82 -26.40 -8.30
CA ALA A 110 10.53 -25.14 -8.14
C ALA A 110 10.37 -24.52 -6.74
#